data_31b887460913635c891a62f782d0b177
#
_entry.id   31b887460913635c891a62f782d0b177
#
_cell.length_a   1.000
_cell.length_b   1.000
_cell.length_c   1.000
_cell.angle_alpha   90.00
_cell.angle_beta   90.00
_cell.angle_gamma   90.00
#
_symmetry.space_group_name_H-M   'P 1'
#
loop_
_entity.id
_entity.type
_entity.pdbx_description
1 polymer ?
#
loop_
_entity_poly.entity_id
_entity_poly.type
_entity_poly.pdbx_seq_one_letter_code
_entity_poly.pdbx_strand_id
1 'polypeptide(L)'
;MKRIANYFKHPIRQGLISSGLLALVIMFLGGLGFWWIDPRVDSFGDGLWLAFTTAATVGYGDHVPSTQASRAFAVIVVVLGLAVLSLVTASIAALFVHGEDRKLEHELLQALRKTQQQVTELDRKLNRIEEQLNAPTRPRVPPATPTETP
;
A
#
# COMPACT_ATOMS: atom_id res chain seq x y z
N MET A 1 -0.37 20.19 -4.38
CA MET A 1 -0.18 19.03 -3.50
C MET A 1 -1.45 18.22 -3.15
N LYS A 2 -2.66 18.73 -3.33
CA LYS A 2 -3.92 17.99 -3.02
C LYS A 2 -4.34 16.92 -4.07
N ARG A 3 -3.77 16.91 -5.28
CA ARG A 3 -4.14 15.96 -6.34
C ARG A 3 -3.52 14.56 -6.19
N ILE A 4 -2.38 14.43 -5.53
CA ILE A 4 -1.68 13.13 -5.35
C ILE A 4 -2.34 12.30 -4.25
N ALA A 5 -2.92 12.91 -3.22
CA ALA A 5 -3.59 12.21 -2.13
C ALA A 5 -4.88 11.48 -2.53
N ASN A 6 -5.55 11.93 -3.61
CA ASN A 6 -6.77 11.28 -4.11
C ASN A 6 -6.47 10.05 -4.99
N TYR A 7 -5.28 9.96 -5.60
CA TYR A 7 -4.92 8.82 -6.47
C TYR A 7 -4.69 7.53 -5.68
N PHE A 8 -4.28 7.62 -4.39
CA PHE A 8 -3.97 6.46 -3.55
C PHE A 8 -5.14 5.90 -2.73
N LYS A 9 -6.26 6.63 -2.62
CA LYS A 9 -7.46 6.10 -1.94
C LYS A 9 -8.30 5.14 -2.82
N HIS A 10 -8.14 5.20 -4.13
CA HIS A 10 -8.88 4.38 -5.07
C HIS A 10 -8.45 2.90 -5.17
N PRO A 11 -7.15 2.51 -5.14
CA PRO A 11 -6.77 1.12 -5.43
C PRO A 11 -7.20 0.14 -4.35
N ILE A 12 -7.17 0.50 -3.07
CA ILE A 12 -7.53 -0.42 -1.97
C ILE A 12 -9.05 -0.64 -1.94
N ARG A 13 -9.82 0.42 -2.06
CA ARG A 13 -11.28 0.32 -2.14
C ARG A 13 -11.71 -0.42 -3.41
N GLN A 14 -11.03 -0.18 -4.52
CA GLN A 14 -11.26 -0.93 -5.75
C GLN A 14 -10.89 -2.40 -5.61
N GLY A 15 -9.78 -2.73 -4.97
CA GLY A 15 -9.38 -4.12 -4.67
C GLY A 15 -10.44 -4.87 -3.86
N LEU A 16 -10.96 -4.26 -2.80
CA LEU A 16 -11.97 -4.86 -1.94
C LEU A 16 -13.33 -4.99 -2.66
N ILE A 17 -13.72 -3.99 -3.44
CA ILE A 17 -14.96 -4.04 -4.23
C ILE A 17 -14.84 -5.07 -5.35
N SER A 18 -13.72 -5.14 -6.05
CA SER A 18 -13.52 -6.11 -7.13
C SER A 18 -13.46 -7.54 -6.63
N SER A 19 -12.82 -7.80 -5.48
CA SER A 19 -12.81 -9.14 -4.88
C SER A 19 -14.20 -9.55 -4.39
N GLY A 20 -14.96 -8.63 -3.81
CA GLY A 20 -16.36 -8.89 -3.43
C GLY A 20 -17.28 -9.16 -4.62
N LEU A 21 -17.13 -8.38 -5.70
CA LEU A 21 -17.86 -8.61 -6.94
C LEU A 21 -17.47 -9.95 -7.58
N LEU A 22 -16.19 -10.28 -7.61
CA LEU A 22 -15.69 -11.58 -8.10
C LEU A 22 -16.25 -12.74 -7.27
N ALA A 23 -16.31 -12.61 -5.94
CA ALA A 23 -16.92 -13.61 -5.07
C ALA A 23 -18.40 -13.82 -5.40
N LEU A 24 -19.16 -12.74 -5.61
CA LEU A 24 -20.57 -12.83 -6.01
C LEU A 24 -20.76 -13.51 -7.36
N VAL A 25 -19.90 -13.20 -8.34
CA VAL A 25 -19.94 -13.81 -9.67
C VAL A 25 -19.64 -15.31 -9.57
N ILE A 26 -18.61 -15.71 -8.84
CA ILE A 26 -18.25 -17.12 -8.64
C ILE A 26 -19.38 -17.85 -7.91
N MET A 27 -19.98 -17.22 -6.92
CA MET A 27 -21.07 -17.79 -6.16
C MET A 27 -22.32 -18.01 -7.04
N PHE A 28 -22.66 -17.01 -7.86
CA PHE A 28 -23.80 -17.09 -8.78
C PHE A 28 -23.58 -18.13 -9.88
N LEU A 29 -22.42 -18.09 -10.56
CA LEU A 29 -22.06 -19.04 -11.62
C LEU A 29 -21.85 -20.45 -11.04
N GLY A 30 -21.26 -20.56 -9.86
CA GLY A 30 -21.11 -21.82 -9.14
C GLY A 30 -22.46 -22.45 -8.78
N GLY A 31 -23.38 -21.64 -8.25
CA GLY A 31 -24.75 -22.07 -7.95
C GLY A 31 -25.51 -22.54 -9.18
N LEU A 32 -25.45 -21.78 -10.26
CA LEU A 32 -26.07 -22.13 -11.53
C LEU A 32 -25.44 -23.41 -12.12
N GLY A 33 -24.12 -23.55 -12.05
CA GLY A 33 -23.39 -24.71 -12.53
C GLY A 33 -23.76 -25.97 -11.78
N PHE A 34 -23.79 -25.94 -10.44
CA PHE A 34 -24.21 -27.09 -9.65
C PHE A 34 -25.66 -27.46 -9.90
N TRP A 35 -26.56 -26.51 -9.96
CA TRP A 35 -27.97 -26.77 -10.24
C TRP A 35 -28.19 -27.40 -11.61
N TRP A 36 -27.37 -27.07 -12.60
CA TRP A 36 -27.49 -27.65 -13.95
C TRP A 36 -26.80 -28.98 -14.12
N ILE A 37 -25.64 -29.15 -13.45
CA ILE A 37 -24.75 -30.33 -13.66
C ILE A 37 -25.12 -31.48 -12.72
N ASP A 38 -25.63 -31.18 -11.50
CA ASP A 38 -25.88 -32.19 -10.50
C ASP A 38 -27.38 -32.47 -10.34
N PRO A 39 -27.86 -33.71 -10.69
CA PRO A 39 -29.28 -34.07 -10.57
C PRO A 39 -29.84 -34.09 -9.14
N ARG A 40 -28.98 -34.05 -8.10
CA ARG A 40 -29.39 -34.03 -6.70
C ARG A 40 -29.52 -32.61 -6.14
N VAL A 41 -29.23 -31.62 -6.93
CA VAL A 41 -29.41 -30.21 -6.59
C VAL A 41 -30.76 -29.76 -7.16
N ASP A 42 -31.79 -29.79 -6.32
CA ASP A 42 -33.19 -29.64 -6.78
C ASP A 42 -33.54 -28.19 -7.10
N SER A 43 -32.86 -27.23 -6.50
CA SER A 43 -33.10 -25.81 -6.69
C SER A 43 -31.83 -24.99 -6.92
N PHE A 44 -32.01 -23.83 -7.54
CA PHE A 44 -30.92 -22.84 -7.63
C PHE A 44 -30.39 -22.43 -6.25
N GLY A 45 -31.27 -22.39 -5.23
CA GLY A 45 -30.89 -22.08 -3.84
C GLY A 45 -29.94 -23.14 -3.27
N ASP A 46 -30.22 -24.41 -3.50
CA ASP A 46 -29.35 -25.52 -3.08
C ASP A 46 -28.02 -25.50 -3.82
N GLY A 47 -28.05 -25.18 -5.11
CA GLY A 47 -26.83 -24.97 -5.91
C GLY A 47 -25.98 -23.82 -5.39
N LEU A 48 -26.61 -22.70 -5.05
CA LEU A 48 -25.94 -21.53 -4.48
C LEU A 48 -25.34 -21.86 -3.10
N TRP A 49 -26.08 -22.59 -2.26
CA TRP A 49 -25.60 -23.05 -0.97
C TRP A 49 -24.40 -23.99 -1.11
N LEU A 50 -24.49 -24.96 -2.02
CA LEU A 50 -23.37 -25.85 -2.32
C LEU A 50 -22.15 -25.12 -2.87
N ALA A 51 -22.34 -24.14 -3.76
CA ALA A 51 -21.25 -23.29 -4.25
C ALA A 51 -20.58 -22.50 -3.13
N PHE A 52 -21.38 -21.90 -2.23
CA PHE A 52 -20.88 -21.16 -1.08
C PHE A 52 -20.06 -22.06 -0.13
N THR A 53 -20.62 -23.17 0.31
CA THR A 53 -19.99 -24.09 1.27
C THR A 53 -18.72 -24.73 0.69
N THR A 54 -18.70 -24.95 -0.63
CA THR A 54 -17.55 -25.48 -1.38
C THR A 54 -16.46 -24.42 -1.54
N ALA A 55 -16.80 -23.21 -2.02
CA ALA A 55 -15.84 -22.12 -2.22
C ALA A 55 -15.22 -21.62 -0.91
N ALA A 56 -16.05 -21.55 0.16
CA ALA A 56 -15.60 -21.18 1.50
C ALA A 56 -14.88 -22.32 2.26
N THR A 57 -14.75 -23.50 1.63
CA THR A 57 -14.14 -24.72 2.21
C THR A 57 -14.78 -25.17 3.53
N VAL A 58 -16.06 -24.84 3.76
CA VAL A 58 -16.81 -25.23 4.96
C VAL A 58 -17.25 -26.67 4.90
N GLY A 59 -17.91 -27.09 3.80
CA GLY A 59 -18.27 -28.47 3.49
C GLY A 59 -19.14 -29.13 4.56
N TYR A 60 -20.32 -28.57 4.87
CA TYR A 60 -21.23 -29.16 5.87
C TYR A 60 -21.66 -30.61 5.56
N GLY A 61 -21.62 -31.02 4.27
CA GLY A 61 -21.96 -32.38 3.87
C GLY A 61 -23.46 -32.64 3.70
N ASP A 62 -24.28 -31.61 3.85
CA ASP A 62 -25.72 -31.64 3.57
C ASP A 62 -26.02 -31.77 2.08
N HIS A 63 -25.29 -31.01 1.26
CA HIS A 63 -25.23 -31.16 -0.19
C HIS A 63 -23.82 -31.52 -0.62
N VAL A 64 -23.70 -32.58 -1.42
CA VAL A 64 -22.38 -33.03 -1.95
C VAL A 64 -22.50 -33.33 -3.44
N PRO A 65 -21.45 -33.01 -4.23
CA PRO A 65 -21.43 -33.34 -5.65
C PRO A 65 -21.61 -34.85 -5.92
N SER A 66 -22.69 -35.23 -6.62
CA SER A 66 -23.08 -36.63 -6.80
C SER A 66 -22.49 -37.26 -8.03
N THR A 67 -22.24 -36.48 -9.08
CA THR A 67 -21.71 -36.97 -10.37
C THR A 67 -20.22 -36.66 -10.53
N GLN A 68 -19.54 -37.37 -11.44
CA GLN A 68 -18.15 -37.05 -11.78
C GLN A 68 -18.00 -35.63 -12.34
N ALA A 69 -18.98 -35.18 -13.13
CA ALA A 69 -18.97 -33.81 -13.68
C ALA A 69 -19.12 -32.77 -12.60
N SER A 70 -20.04 -32.95 -11.64
CA SER A 70 -20.20 -32.00 -10.53
C SER A 70 -19.01 -32.00 -9.55
N ARG A 71 -18.31 -33.15 -9.39
CA ARG A 71 -17.06 -33.24 -8.63
C ARG A 71 -15.93 -32.48 -9.30
N ALA A 72 -15.76 -32.63 -10.61
CA ALA A 72 -14.76 -31.88 -11.37
C ALA A 72 -15.06 -30.38 -11.32
N PHE A 73 -16.34 -29.98 -11.43
CA PHE A 73 -16.78 -28.62 -11.31
C PHE A 73 -16.51 -28.06 -9.90
N ALA A 74 -16.74 -28.85 -8.84
CA ALA A 74 -16.43 -28.49 -7.45
C ALA A 74 -14.95 -28.15 -7.26
N VAL A 75 -14.03 -28.88 -7.91
CA VAL A 75 -12.58 -28.56 -7.85
C VAL A 75 -12.32 -27.15 -8.40
N ILE A 76 -12.95 -26.79 -9.50
CA ILE A 76 -12.82 -25.45 -10.09
C ILE A 76 -13.35 -24.39 -9.12
N VAL A 77 -14.53 -24.64 -8.53
CA VAL A 77 -15.14 -23.72 -7.55
C VAL A 77 -14.25 -23.54 -6.31
N VAL A 78 -13.64 -24.61 -5.80
CA VAL A 78 -12.68 -24.52 -4.66
C VAL A 78 -11.48 -23.66 -5.02
N VAL A 79 -10.85 -23.89 -6.18
CA VAL A 79 -9.66 -23.13 -6.61
C VAL A 79 -10.00 -21.65 -6.76
N LEU A 80 -11.15 -21.32 -7.36
CA LEU A 80 -11.62 -19.96 -7.50
C LEU A 80 -11.95 -19.32 -6.14
N GLY A 81 -12.56 -20.08 -5.23
CA GLY A 81 -12.86 -19.64 -3.86
C GLY A 81 -11.58 -19.29 -3.07
N LEU A 82 -10.56 -20.15 -3.16
CA LEU A 82 -9.25 -19.90 -2.55
C LEU A 82 -8.55 -18.66 -3.15
N ALA A 83 -8.66 -18.44 -4.45
CA ALA A 83 -8.13 -17.26 -5.11
C ALA A 83 -8.80 -15.98 -4.59
N VAL A 84 -10.13 -15.97 -4.45
CA VAL A 84 -10.88 -14.83 -3.86
C VAL A 84 -10.48 -14.59 -2.43
N LEU A 85 -10.39 -15.63 -1.61
CA LEU A 85 -9.99 -15.51 -0.21
C LEU A 85 -8.59 -14.89 -0.07
N SER A 86 -7.66 -15.32 -0.94
CA SER A 86 -6.30 -14.74 -1.01
C SER A 86 -6.31 -13.26 -1.38
N LEU A 87 -7.15 -12.86 -2.34
CA LEU A 87 -7.32 -11.45 -2.73
C LEU A 87 -7.91 -10.59 -1.60
N VAL A 88 -8.91 -11.12 -0.88
CA VAL A 88 -9.49 -10.44 0.28
C VAL A 88 -8.45 -10.25 1.38
N THR A 89 -7.73 -11.31 1.72
CA THR A 89 -6.66 -11.27 2.74
C THR A 89 -5.56 -10.28 2.36
N ALA A 90 -5.10 -10.28 1.12
CA ALA A 90 -4.11 -9.34 0.61
C ALA A 90 -4.62 -7.89 0.68
N SER A 91 -5.90 -7.65 0.35
CA SER A 91 -6.54 -6.34 0.42
C SER A 91 -6.62 -5.82 1.86
N ILE A 92 -6.93 -6.69 2.80
CA ILE A 92 -6.95 -6.35 4.24
C ILE A 92 -5.54 -6.06 4.74
N ALA A 93 -4.55 -6.91 4.41
CA ALA A 93 -3.15 -6.70 4.78
C ALA A 93 -2.63 -5.35 4.26
N ALA A 94 -2.96 -4.98 3.03
CA ALA A 94 -2.61 -3.69 2.45
C ALA A 94 -3.17 -2.49 3.22
N LEU A 95 -4.34 -2.62 3.89
CA LEU A 95 -4.89 -1.55 4.73
C LEU A 95 -4.02 -1.26 5.95
N PHE A 96 -3.44 -2.29 6.55
CA PHE A 96 -2.57 -2.15 7.74
C PHE A 96 -1.21 -1.56 7.36
N VAL A 97 -0.59 -2.04 6.28
CA VAL A 97 0.74 -1.57 5.84
C VAL A 97 0.73 -0.09 5.45
N HIS A 98 -0.30 0.39 4.75
CA HIS A 98 -0.37 1.80 4.30
C HIS A 98 -0.47 2.82 5.45
N GLY A 99 -0.81 2.40 6.65
CA GLY A 99 -0.84 3.28 7.83
C GLY A 99 0.55 3.64 8.35
N GLU A 100 1.52 2.74 8.24
CA GLU A 100 2.89 2.91 8.72
C GLU A 100 3.80 3.61 7.70
N ASP A 101 3.66 3.31 6.41
CA ASP A 101 4.47 3.89 5.35
C ASP A 101 4.40 5.42 5.30
N ARG A 102 3.24 6.00 5.59
CA ARG A 102 3.07 7.46 5.61
C ARG A 102 3.83 8.15 6.75
N LYS A 103 3.97 7.50 7.90
CA LYS A 103 4.74 8.04 9.02
C LYS A 103 6.22 8.03 8.70
N LEU A 104 6.71 6.91 8.17
CA LEU A 104 8.10 6.74 7.73
C LEU A 104 8.48 7.74 6.64
N GLU A 105 7.63 7.95 5.64
CA GLU A 105 7.87 8.92 4.56
C GLU A 105 7.98 10.35 5.10
N HIS A 106 7.12 10.75 6.05
CA HIS A 106 7.19 12.05 6.69
C HIS A 106 8.45 12.22 7.55
N GLU A 107 8.85 11.20 8.29
CA GLU A 107 10.07 11.21 9.10
C GLU A 107 11.33 11.29 8.23
N LEU A 108 11.38 10.51 7.14
CA LEU A 108 12.48 10.56 6.16
C LEU A 108 12.60 11.93 5.50
N LEU A 109 11.48 12.52 5.08
CA LEU A 109 11.49 13.87 4.48
C LEU A 109 11.93 14.94 5.48
N GLN A 110 11.56 14.84 6.74
CA GLN A 110 12.02 15.74 7.80
C GLN A 110 13.52 15.57 8.07
N ALA A 111 14.01 14.32 8.13
CA ALA A 111 15.43 14.03 8.31
C ALA A 111 16.28 14.58 7.15
N LEU A 112 15.84 14.37 5.91
CA LEU A 112 16.50 14.90 4.72
C LEU A 112 16.57 16.43 4.72
N ARG A 113 15.47 17.12 5.07
CA ARG A 113 15.45 18.58 5.18
C ARG A 113 16.40 19.09 6.25
N LYS A 114 16.47 18.42 7.40
CA LYS A 114 17.39 18.77 8.49
C LYS A 114 18.85 18.62 8.06
N THR A 115 19.18 17.53 7.36
CA THR A 115 20.52 17.29 6.82
C THR A 115 20.91 18.36 5.78
N GLN A 116 20.00 18.71 4.87
CA GLN A 116 20.24 19.78 3.90
C GLN A 116 20.48 21.15 4.57
N GLN A 117 19.73 21.46 5.61
CA GLN A 117 19.95 22.69 6.39
C GLN A 117 21.34 22.71 7.05
N GLN A 118 21.77 21.59 7.62
CA GLN A 118 23.09 21.45 8.23
C GLN A 118 24.23 21.63 7.21
N VAL A 119 24.08 21.02 6.02
CA VAL A 119 25.05 21.19 4.93
C VAL A 119 25.14 22.65 4.50
N THR A 120 24.01 23.32 4.30
CA THR A 120 23.99 24.74 3.90
C THR A 120 24.59 25.65 4.99
N GLU A 121 24.41 25.33 6.25
CA GLU A 121 25.01 26.08 7.35
C GLU A 121 26.51 25.86 7.44
N LEU A 122 26.99 24.65 7.19
CA LEU A 122 28.41 24.32 7.08
C LEU A 122 29.08 25.07 5.93
N ASP A 123 28.46 25.09 4.76
CA ASP A 123 28.95 25.86 3.61
C ASP A 123 29.06 27.36 3.93
N ARG A 124 28.07 27.92 4.60
CA ARG A 124 28.13 29.33 5.05
C ARG A 124 29.24 29.59 6.04
N LYS A 125 29.51 28.66 6.96
CA LYS A 125 30.62 28.78 7.92
C LYS A 125 31.97 28.67 7.20
N LEU A 126 32.10 27.75 6.26
CA LEU A 126 33.31 27.60 5.44
C LEU A 126 33.62 28.87 4.64
N ASN A 127 32.63 29.40 3.93
CA ASN A 127 32.81 30.64 3.14
C ASN A 127 33.21 31.83 4.04
N ARG A 128 32.65 31.91 5.25
CA ARG A 128 32.98 32.97 6.20
C ARG A 128 34.42 32.85 6.72
N ILE A 129 34.91 31.63 6.96
CA ILE A 129 36.30 31.39 7.39
C ILE A 129 37.26 31.70 6.22
N GLU A 130 36.92 31.33 5.01
CA GLU A 130 37.70 31.61 3.83
C GLU A 130 37.83 33.12 3.56
N GLU A 131 36.73 33.87 3.75
CA GLU A 131 36.69 35.32 3.65
C GLU A 131 37.56 35.99 4.74
N GLN A 132 37.58 35.46 5.98
CA GLN A 132 38.44 35.92 7.05
C GLN A 132 39.95 35.66 6.80
N LEU A 133 40.28 34.52 6.18
CA LEU A 133 41.65 34.18 5.81
C LEU A 133 42.16 35.01 4.64
N ASN A 134 41.28 35.34 3.68
CA ASN A 134 41.61 36.12 2.49
C ASN A 134 41.48 37.64 2.72
N ALA A 135 41.01 38.09 3.87
CA ALA A 135 40.94 39.50 4.18
C ALA A 135 42.38 40.08 4.25
N PRO A 136 42.73 41.08 3.43
CA PRO A 136 44.08 41.67 3.45
C PRO A 136 44.31 42.28 4.84
N THR A 137 45.39 41.84 5.47
CA THR A 137 45.89 42.41 6.74
C THR A 137 46.06 43.92 6.56
N ARG A 138 45.14 44.74 7.05
CA ARG A 138 45.30 46.17 7.05
C ARG A 138 46.65 46.51 7.70
N PRO A 139 47.55 47.25 7.05
CA PRO A 139 48.80 47.67 7.69
C PRO A 139 48.44 48.50 8.91
N ARG A 140 49.02 48.16 10.04
CA ARG A 140 48.93 48.91 11.27
C ARG A 140 49.51 50.28 10.99
N VAL A 141 48.69 51.31 10.85
CA VAL A 141 49.16 52.70 10.84
C VAL A 141 49.75 52.97 12.22
N PRO A 142 51.07 53.32 12.32
CA PRO A 142 51.66 53.67 13.58
C PRO A 142 50.99 54.94 14.12
N PRO A 143 50.84 55.08 15.45
CA PRO A 143 50.28 56.29 16.02
C PRO A 143 51.13 57.51 15.69
N ALA A 144 50.47 58.57 15.21
CA ALA A 144 51.13 59.85 14.88
C ALA A 144 51.85 60.35 16.11
N THR A 145 53.16 60.61 15.99
CA THR A 145 53.95 61.28 16.99
C THR A 145 53.45 62.72 17.19
N PRO A 146 53.30 63.21 18.44
CA PRO A 146 52.91 64.56 18.65
C PRO A 146 54.04 65.52 18.19
N THR A 147 53.72 66.37 17.25
CA THR A 147 54.61 67.47 16.86
C THR A 147 54.67 68.43 18.03
N GLU A 148 55.85 68.44 18.69
CA GLU A 148 56.20 69.56 19.55
C GLU A 148 56.35 70.86 18.67
N THR A 149 55.56 71.86 19.01
CA THR A 149 55.76 73.22 18.49
C THR A 149 56.53 74.02 19.51
N PRO A 150 57.49 74.93 19.05
CA PRO A 150 58.31 75.77 19.90
C PRO A 150 57.54 76.90 20.51
#